data_d9a9e6ac1eabfcf88eac8e679c9b071d
#
_entry.id   d9a9e6ac1eabfcf88eac8e679c9b071d
#
_cell.length_a   1.000
_cell.length_b   1.000
_cell.length_c   1.000
_cell.angle_alpha   90.00
_cell.angle_beta   90.00
_cell.angle_gamma   90.00
#
_symmetry.space_group_name_H-M   'P 1'
#
loop_
_entity.id
_entity.type
_entity.pdbx_description
1 polymer ?
#
loop_
_entity_poly.entity_id
_entity_poly.type
_entity_poly.pdbx_seq_one_letter_code
_entity_poly.pdbx_strand_id
1 'polypeptide(L)'
;MIEGIILKGIGGFYYVDTAEGLIECKARGRFRKTVGKPIVGDRVTLEIQPEDGTGYLQTIAPRKNSLIRPAVANLDLVVAVASAAPPVTDPFLIDKVTAIAVHKNMDALVVINKTDANPGDELYETYRRSGIEVLRVSAHTGEGIDALRERIRGRVSAFAGNSGVGKSSVLNRLDSSFGAEVGAISDKIGRGKHTTRHVELHPIEGGGYIADTPGFSSFETEQMDLVLAEDLQYAFPEFEPYIGQCKFTGCAHVKEKGCAILAAVENGEIAKTRHESYVKLYESVKDLREWELTKGGTR
;
A
#
# COMPACT_ATOMS: atom_id res chain seq x y z
N MET A 1 26.43 -18.02 -2.38
CA MET A 1 25.55 -16.93 -1.86
C MET A 1 24.13 -17.23 -2.33
N ILE A 2 23.17 -17.14 -1.45
CA ILE A 2 21.76 -17.46 -1.69
C ILE A 2 21.01 -16.14 -1.75
N GLU A 3 20.07 -16.01 -2.69
CA GLU A 3 19.19 -14.85 -2.80
C GLU A 3 17.86 -15.13 -2.12
N GLY A 4 17.23 -14.08 -1.55
CA GLY A 4 15.92 -14.20 -0.94
C GLY A 4 15.26 -12.85 -0.65
N ILE A 5 14.05 -12.91 -0.11
CA ILE A 5 13.26 -11.75 0.32
C ILE A 5 13.00 -11.82 1.83
N ILE A 6 13.15 -10.71 2.53
CA ILE A 6 12.87 -10.64 3.97
C ILE A 6 11.36 -10.67 4.18
N LEU A 7 10.84 -11.73 4.81
CA LEU A 7 9.44 -11.85 5.17
C LEU A 7 9.10 -11.11 6.46
N LYS A 8 9.97 -11.20 7.48
CA LYS A 8 9.79 -10.54 8.78
C LYS A 8 11.11 -10.27 9.49
N GLY A 9 11.09 -9.31 10.42
CA GLY A 9 12.22 -8.98 11.28
C GLY A 9 11.79 -8.88 12.74
N ILE A 10 12.32 -9.76 13.61
CA ILE A 10 11.95 -9.84 15.03
C ILE A 10 13.22 -9.98 15.85
N GLY A 11 13.37 -9.18 16.91
CA GLY A 11 14.46 -9.33 17.89
C GLY A 11 15.87 -9.18 17.32
N GLY A 12 16.03 -8.55 16.14
CA GLY A 12 17.31 -8.43 15.44
C GLY A 12 17.60 -9.56 14.46
N PHE A 13 16.72 -10.55 14.35
CA PHE A 13 16.72 -11.59 13.36
C PHE A 13 15.84 -11.25 12.18
N TYR A 14 16.19 -11.76 10.99
CA TYR A 14 15.45 -11.60 9.75
C TYR A 14 15.14 -12.98 9.18
N TYR A 15 13.90 -13.22 8.86
CA TYR A 15 13.45 -14.47 8.23
C TYR A 15 13.37 -14.24 6.73
N VAL A 16 14.21 -14.94 6.00
CA VAL A 16 14.38 -14.74 4.55
C VAL A 16 13.85 -15.95 3.83
N ASP A 17 12.91 -15.72 2.92
CA ASP A 17 12.40 -16.74 2.00
C ASP A 17 13.35 -16.87 0.82
N THR A 18 13.80 -18.11 0.57
CA THR A 18 14.80 -18.44 -0.45
C THR A 18 14.36 -19.69 -1.23
N ALA A 19 15.04 -19.98 -2.33
CA ALA A 19 14.83 -21.22 -3.07
C ALA A 19 15.11 -22.50 -2.24
N GLU A 20 15.88 -22.37 -1.16
CA GLU A 20 16.22 -23.47 -0.23
C GLU A 20 15.26 -23.53 0.98
N GLY A 21 14.26 -22.66 1.02
CA GLY A 21 13.30 -22.53 2.12
C GLY A 21 13.53 -21.29 2.98
N LEU A 22 12.83 -21.24 4.12
CA LEU A 22 12.88 -20.13 5.07
C LEU A 22 14.14 -20.21 5.95
N ILE A 23 15.00 -19.19 5.90
CA ILE A 23 16.27 -19.14 6.62
C ILE A 23 16.22 -17.99 7.63
N GLU A 24 16.54 -18.31 8.91
CA GLU A 24 16.75 -17.30 9.95
C GLU A 24 18.13 -16.66 9.77
N CYS A 25 18.17 -15.33 9.66
CA CYS A 25 19.38 -14.58 9.36
C CYS A 25 19.66 -13.50 10.41
N LYS A 26 20.96 -13.20 10.57
CA LYS A 26 21.45 -12.04 11.32
C LYS A 26 22.04 -11.00 10.37
N ALA A 27 21.90 -9.70 10.71
CA ALA A 27 22.62 -8.64 10.01
C ALA A 27 23.92 -8.33 10.76
N ARG A 28 25.06 -8.33 10.04
CA ARG A 28 26.35 -7.93 10.62
C ARG A 28 26.32 -6.43 10.97
N GLY A 29 27.01 -6.04 12.05
CA GLY A 29 26.97 -4.65 12.56
C GLY A 29 27.38 -3.56 11.57
N ARG A 30 28.23 -3.88 10.59
CA ARG A 30 28.64 -2.98 9.49
C ARG A 30 27.46 -2.61 8.56
N PHE A 31 26.43 -3.45 8.47
CA PHE A 31 25.25 -3.21 7.64
C PHE A 31 24.57 -1.88 7.97
N ARG A 32 24.46 -1.57 9.26
CA ARG A 32 23.83 -0.31 9.73
C ARG A 32 24.56 0.95 9.27
N LYS A 33 25.87 0.83 8.95
CA LYS A 33 26.70 1.99 8.57
C LYS A 33 26.76 2.21 7.05
N THR A 34 26.54 1.17 6.25
CA THR A 34 26.79 1.22 4.79
C THR A 34 25.53 1.17 3.94
N VAL A 35 24.48 0.44 4.38
CA VAL A 35 23.31 0.14 3.53
C VAL A 35 21.99 0.53 4.22
N GLY A 36 22.04 0.90 5.51
CA GLY A 36 20.87 1.16 6.32
C GLY A 36 20.33 -0.10 7.02
N LYS A 37 19.22 0.05 7.73
CA LYS A 37 18.56 -1.06 8.43
C LYS A 37 17.79 -1.91 7.41
N PRO A 38 17.97 -3.26 7.41
CA PRO A 38 17.11 -4.14 6.62
C PRO A 38 15.65 -4.00 7.08
N ILE A 39 14.72 -4.02 6.14
CA ILE A 39 13.28 -3.99 6.39
C ILE A 39 12.58 -5.13 5.62
N VAL A 40 11.34 -5.39 5.98
CA VAL A 40 10.49 -6.37 5.30
C VAL A 40 10.34 -6.01 3.82
N GLY A 41 10.42 -6.99 2.92
CA GLY A 41 10.38 -6.80 1.48
C GLY A 41 11.75 -6.51 0.84
N ASP A 42 12.82 -6.34 1.63
CA ASP A 42 14.16 -6.21 1.04
C ASP A 42 14.58 -7.50 0.33
N ARG A 43 15.11 -7.36 -0.88
CA ARG A 43 15.82 -8.44 -1.58
C ARG A 43 17.25 -8.46 -1.12
N VAL A 44 17.69 -9.62 -0.65
CA VAL A 44 18.98 -9.78 0.02
C VAL A 44 19.77 -10.95 -0.54
N THR A 45 21.09 -10.89 -0.38
CA THR A 45 21.93 -12.09 -0.47
C THR A 45 22.38 -12.49 0.92
N LEU A 46 22.49 -13.78 1.14
CA LEU A 46 22.91 -14.34 2.42
C LEU A 46 23.90 -15.49 2.24
N GLU A 47 24.61 -15.80 3.31
CA GLU A 47 25.52 -16.92 3.43
C GLU A 47 25.13 -17.72 4.67
N ILE A 48 24.97 -19.04 4.52
CA ILE A 48 24.63 -19.94 5.62
C ILE A 48 25.91 -20.37 6.33
N GLN A 49 25.88 -20.36 7.66
CA GLN A 49 26.94 -20.95 8.48
C GLN A 49 26.75 -22.47 8.55
N PRO A 50 27.75 -23.26 8.18
CA PRO A 50 27.61 -24.73 8.19
C PRO A 50 27.38 -25.31 9.59
N GLU A 51 27.77 -24.58 10.63
CA GLU A 51 27.78 -25.05 12.02
C GLU A 51 26.38 -25.08 12.66
N ASP A 52 25.53 -24.08 12.37
CA ASP A 52 24.23 -23.91 13.00
C ASP A 52 23.06 -23.65 12.03
N GLY A 53 23.35 -23.59 10.73
CA GLY A 53 22.34 -23.31 9.71
C GLY A 53 21.84 -21.86 9.70
N THR A 54 22.38 -20.97 10.54
CA THR A 54 22.00 -19.55 10.60
C THR A 54 22.55 -18.79 9.38
N GLY A 55 21.70 -17.98 8.75
CA GLY A 55 22.12 -17.10 7.67
C GLY A 55 22.72 -15.79 8.17
N TYR A 56 23.69 -15.26 7.39
CA TYR A 56 24.17 -13.88 7.58
C TYR A 56 23.90 -13.06 6.33
N LEU A 57 23.17 -11.97 6.46
CA LEU A 57 22.91 -11.03 5.38
C LEU A 57 24.23 -10.43 4.89
N GLN A 58 24.49 -10.51 3.59
CA GLN A 58 25.69 -9.99 2.92
C GLN A 58 25.42 -8.68 2.20
N THR A 59 24.31 -8.58 1.44
CA THR A 59 23.92 -7.37 0.71
C THR A 59 22.41 -7.17 0.77
N ILE A 60 22.01 -5.90 0.55
CA ILE A 60 20.62 -5.54 0.23
C ILE A 60 20.63 -4.93 -1.17
N ALA A 61 19.79 -5.44 -2.06
CA ALA A 61 19.60 -4.87 -3.38
C ALA A 61 18.98 -3.46 -3.28
N PRO A 62 19.23 -2.58 -4.26
CA PRO A 62 18.55 -1.28 -4.31
C PRO A 62 17.03 -1.45 -4.26
N ARG A 63 16.39 -0.70 -3.38
CA ARG A 63 14.94 -0.68 -3.26
C ARG A 63 14.33 0.10 -4.41
N LYS A 64 13.31 -0.45 -5.07
CA LYS A 64 12.54 0.31 -6.07
C LYS A 64 11.61 1.34 -5.42
N ASN A 65 11.12 1.03 -4.24
CA ASN A 65 10.35 1.92 -3.38
C ASN A 65 10.45 1.45 -1.92
N SER A 66 10.03 2.31 -0.99
CA SER A 66 9.84 1.94 0.40
C SER A 66 8.85 2.88 1.07
N LEU A 67 8.10 2.33 2.02
CA LEU A 67 7.27 3.08 2.95
C LEU A 67 7.99 3.19 4.30
N ILE A 68 7.78 4.31 4.99
CA ILE A 68 8.34 4.57 6.32
C ILE A 68 7.43 3.95 7.39
N ARG A 69 6.13 4.06 7.19
CA ARG A 69 5.10 3.55 8.10
C ARG A 69 3.92 2.99 7.31
N PRO A 70 3.78 1.68 7.31
CA PRO A 70 4.67 0.67 7.90
C PRO A 70 5.98 0.52 7.12
N ALA A 71 7.08 0.13 7.82
CA ALA A 71 8.39 -0.03 7.18
C ALA A 71 8.42 -1.28 6.30
N VAL A 72 8.19 -1.10 5.00
CA VAL A 72 8.19 -2.16 3.98
C VAL A 72 8.81 -1.64 2.69
N ALA A 73 9.54 -2.50 1.98
CA ALA A 73 10.18 -2.18 0.71
C ALA A 73 9.67 -3.03 -0.45
N ASN A 74 9.92 -2.54 -1.66
CA ASN A 74 9.70 -3.27 -2.91
C ASN A 74 8.27 -3.75 -3.11
N LEU A 75 7.29 -2.94 -2.69
CA LEU A 75 5.88 -3.18 -3.01
C LEU A 75 5.66 -2.99 -4.52
N ASP A 76 4.94 -3.93 -5.13
CA ASP A 76 4.54 -3.86 -6.54
C ASP A 76 3.17 -3.21 -6.69
N LEU A 77 2.26 -3.50 -5.74
CA LEU A 77 0.86 -3.18 -5.86
C LEU A 77 0.25 -2.80 -4.52
N VAL A 78 -0.55 -1.74 -4.51
CA VAL A 78 -1.43 -1.40 -3.39
C VAL A 78 -2.87 -1.66 -3.81
N VAL A 79 -3.55 -2.54 -3.07
CA VAL A 79 -4.95 -2.91 -3.26
C VAL A 79 -5.81 -2.17 -2.25
N ALA A 80 -6.55 -1.16 -2.70
CA ALA A 80 -7.51 -0.43 -1.88
C ALA A 80 -8.87 -1.15 -1.91
N VAL A 81 -9.19 -1.89 -0.85
CA VAL A 81 -10.49 -2.59 -0.72
C VAL A 81 -11.54 -1.62 -0.20
N ALA A 82 -12.56 -1.42 -1.01
CA ALA A 82 -13.68 -0.51 -0.76
C ALA A 82 -15.01 -1.26 -0.79
N SER A 83 -16.08 -0.64 -0.33
CA SER A 83 -17.45 -1.15 -0.41
C SER A 83 -18.44 -0.02 -0.67
N ALA A 84 -19.36 -0.22 -1.62
CA ALA A 84 -20.52 0.63 -1.82
C ALA A 84 -21.73 0.18 -0.97
N ALA A 85 -21.67 -1.03 -0.39
CA ALA A 85 -22.61 -1.51 0.63
C ALA A 85 -22.11 -1.17 2.04
N PRO A 86 -23.01 -1.07 3.04
CA PRO A 86 -22.62 -0.73 4.40
C PRO A 86 -21.56 -1.69 5.03
N PRO A 87 -20.55 -1.15 5.72
CA PRO A 87 -20.20 0.25 5.80
C PRO A 87 -19.64 0.78 4.47
N VAL A 88 -20.19 1.89 3.97
CA VAL A 88 -19.74 2.52 2.72
C VAL A 88 -18.39 3.16 2.93
N THR A 89 -17.47 2.97 1.99
CA THR A 89 -16.13 3.55 2.05
C THR A 89 -16.15 5.01 1.63
N ASP A 90 -15.54 5.89 2.44
CA ASP A 90 -15.30 7.28 2.05
C ASP A 90 -14.29 7.31 0.90
N PRO A 91 -14.63 7.87 -0.28
CA PRO A 91 -13.71 7.98 -1.41
C PRO A 91 -12.37 8.66 -1.06
N PHE A 92 -12.38 9.61 -0.13
CA PHE A 92 -11.15 10.28 0.33
C PHE A 92 -10.08 9.30 0.83
N LEU A 93 -10.49 8.22 1.49
CA LEU A 93 -9.56 7.22 2.01
C LEU A 93 -8.92 6.40 0.89
N ILE A 94 -9.71 6.06 -0.14
CA ILE A 94 -9.22 5.37 -1.33
C ILE A 94 -8.23 6.28 -2.07
N ASP A 95 -8.62 7.54 -2.27
CA ASP A 95 -7.84 8.54 -2.99
C ASP A 95 -6.48 8.81 -2.32
N LYS A 96 -6.45 8.87 -0.99
CA LYS A 96 -5.21 9.03 -0.25
C LYS A 96 -4.26 7.85 -0.45
N VAL A 97 -4.75 6.62 -0.37
CA VAL A 97 -3.94 5.40 -0.53
C VAL A 97 -3.43 5.27 -1.96
N THR A 98 -4.29 5.52 -2.95
CA THR A 98 -3.89 5.45 -4.37
C THR A 98 -2.91 6.54 -4.73
N ALA A 99 -3.04 7.75 -4.18
CA ALA A 99 -2.07 8.83 -4.38
C ALA A 99 -0.68 8.47 -3.82
N ILE A 100 -0.61 7.85 -2.63
CA ILE A 100 0.65 7.35 -2.06
C ILE A 100 1.25 6.28 -2.97
N ALA A 101 0.44 5.34 -3.47
CA ALA A 101 0.90 4.28 -4.36
C ALA A 101 1.52 4.86 -5.64
N VAL A 102 0.82 5.75 -6.32
CA VAL A 102 1.28 6.41 -7.56
C VAL A 102 2.58 7.19 -7.29
N HIS A 103 2.61 8.03 -6.25
CA HIS A 103 3.80 8.83 -5.90
C HIS A 103 5.03 7.95 -5.59
N LYS A 104 4.84 6.78 -5.01
CA LYS A 104 5.93 5.83 -4.68
C LYS A 104 6.24 4.85 -5.82
N ASN A 105 5.73 5.07 -7.03
CA ASN A 105 5.91 4.18 -8.18
C ASN A 105 5.45 2.74 -7.90
N MET A 106 4.32 2.60 -7.23
CA MET A 106 3.59 1.36 -7.06
C MET A 106 2.33 1.39 -7.90
N ASP A 107 1.92 0.24 -8.42
CA ASP A 107 0.60 0.14 -9.04
C ASP A 107 -0.50 0.32 -7.98
N ALA A 108 -1.61 0.94 -8.38
CA ALA A 108 -2.80 1.10 -7.55
C ALA A 108 -3.97 0.32 -8.15
N LEU A 109 -4.66 -0.46 -7.32
CA LEU A 109 -5.85 -1.21 -7.70
C LEU A 109 -6.96 -0.94 -6.68
N VAL A 110 -8.10 -0.46 -7.14
CA VAL A 110 -9.30 -0.34 -6.32
C VAL A 110 -10.15 -1.60 -6.47
N VAL A 111 -10.45 -2.25 -5.35
CA VAL A 111 -11.29 -3.45 -5.31
C VAL A 111 -12.59 -3.11 -4.60
N ILE A 112 -13.69 -3.03 -5.35
CA ILE A 112 -15.03 -2.81 -4.82
C ILE A 112 -15.62 -4.16 -4.42
N ASN A 113 -15.68 -4.41 -3.12
CA ASN A 113 -16.23 -5.64 -2.54
C ASN A 113 -17.71 -5.51 -2.21
N LYS A 114 -18.37 -6.64 -1.94
CA LYS A 114 -19.81 -6.77 -1.65
C LYS A 114 -20.71 -6.38 -2.82
N THR A 115 -20.24 -6.65 -4.04
CA THR A 115 -21.02 -6.33 -5.26
C THR A 115 -22.32 -7.11 -5.39
N ASP A 116 -22.45 -8.21 -4.67
CA ASP A 116 -23.71 -8.95 -4.48
C ASP A 116 -24.77 -8.15 -3.72
N ALA A 117 -24.37 -7.20 -2.86
CA ALA A 117 -25.28 -6.32 -2.12
C ALA A 117 -25.45 -4.94 -2.82
N ASN A 118 -24.39 -4.40 -3.39
CA ASN A 118 -24.42 -3.15 -4.16
C ASN A 118 -23.30 -3.16 -5.20
N PRO A 119 -23.60 -3.08 -6.51
CA PRO A 119 -22.59 -3.15 -7.58
C PRO A 119 -21.58 -1.99 -7.58
N GLY A 120 -21.86 -0.89 -6.88
CA GLY A 120 -20.94 0.24 -6.73
C GLY A 120 -20.63 0.97 -8.04
N ASP A 121 -21.64 1.17 -8.91
CA ASP A 121 -21.46 1.72 -10.25
C ASP A 121 -20.78 3.10 -10.25
N GLU A 122 -21.21 3.99 -9.36
CA GLU A 122 -20.64 5.34 -9.24
C GLU A 122 -19.14 5.26 -8.85
N LEU A 123 -18.81 4.44 -7.87
CA LEU A 123 -17.43 4.24 -7.42
C LEU A 123 -16.57 3.63 -8.52
N TYR A 124 -17.10 2.62 -9.22
CA TYR A 124 -16.43 1.98 -10.35
C TYR A 124 -16.11 2.97 -11.47
N GLU A 125 -17.09 3.75 -11.91
CA GLU A 125 -16.90 4.73 -12.99
C GLU A 125 -15.94 5.85 -12.59
N THR A 126 -15.97 6.29 -11.34
CA THR A 126 -15.03 7.29 -10.81
C THR A 126 -13.60 6.84 -10.98
N TYR A 127 -13.24 5.63 -10.53
CA TYR A 127 -11.86 5.15 -10.61
C TYR A 127 -11.47 4.70 -12.01
N ARG A 128 -12.37 4.08 -12.77
CA ARG A 128 -12.11 3.74 -14.17
C ARG A 128 -11.73 4.99 -15.00
N ARG A 129 -12.41 6.12 -14.76
CA ARG A 129 -12.14 7.39 -15.47
C ARG A 129 -10.89 8.09 -14.97
N SER A 130 -10.46 7.84 -13.74
CA SER A 130 -9.23 8.40 -13.20
C SER A 130 -7.95 7.70 -13.68
N GLY A 131 -8.07 6.65 -14.51
CA GLY A 131 -6.91 5.86 -14.96
C GLY A 131 -6.37 4.88 -13.92
N ILE A 132 -7.01 4.79 -12.74
CA ILE A 132 -6.69 3.79 -11.73
C ILE A 132 -7.46 2.51 -12.06
N GLU A 133 -6.77 1.38 -12.04
CA GLU A 133 -7.42 0.09 -12.26
C GLU A 133 -8.45 -0.19 -11.17
N VAL A 134 -9.61 -0.72 -11.56
CA VAL A 134 -10.71 -1.04 -10.65
C VAL A 134 -11.30 -2.40 -10.96
N LEU A 135 -11.50 -3.21 -9.92
CA LEU A 135 -12.18 -4.51 -10.01
C LEU A 135 -13.41 -4.53 -9.09
N ARG A 136 -14.43 -5.25 -9.53
CA ARG A 136 -15.59 -5.59 -8.72
C ARG A 136 -15.45 -7.01 -8.23
N VAL A 137 -15.68 -7.24 -6.94
CA VAL A 137 -15.62 -8.57 -6.34
C VAL A 137 -16.75 -8.77 -5.33
N SER A 138 -17.10 -10.01 -5.12
CA SER A 138 -17.90 -10.42 -3.96
C SER A 138 -17.16 -11.53 -3.23
N ALA A 139 -16.61 -11.24 -2.07
CA ALA A 139 -16.03 -12.27 -1.22
C ALA A 139 -17.07 -13.28 -0.74
N HIS A 140 -18.36 -12.93 -0.73
CA HIS A 140 -19.46 -13.82 -0.38
C HIS A 140 -19.71 -14.86 -1.47
N THR A 141 -19.90 -14.43 -2.73
CA THR A 141 -20.19 -15.34 -3.86
C THR A 141 -18.93 -15.92 -4.51
N GLY A 142 -17.79 -15.24 -4.40
CA GLY A 142 -16.55 -15.59 -5.09
C GLY A 142 -16.37 -14.86 -6.44
N GLU A 143 -17.35 -14.09 -6.88
CA GLU A 143 -17.29 -13.35 -8.14
C GLU A 143 -16.11 -12.35 -8.13
N GLY A 144 -15.37 -12.30 -9.25
CA GLY A 144 -14.24 -11.40 -9.44
C GLY A 144 -12.95 -11.77 -8.68
N ILE A 145 -12.97 -12.78 -7.78
CA ILE A 145 -11.79 -13.16 -6.98
C ILE A 145 -10.67 -13.72 -7.85
N ASP A 146 -10.99 -14.47 -8.92
CA ASP A 146 -9.95 -14.99 -9.82
C ASP A 146 -9.25 -13.90 -10.59
N ALA A 147 -9.97 -12.86 -11.04
CA ALA A 147 -9.36 -11.69 -11.66
C ALA A 147 -8.39 -10.98 -10.69
N LEU A 148 -8.78 -10.83 -9.43
CA LEU A 148 -7.92 -10.27 -8.39
C LEU A 148 -6.69 -11.15 -8.14
N ARG A 149 -6.85 -12.48 -8.10
CA ARG A 149 -5.74 -13.44 -7.93
C ARG A 149 -4.70 -13.28 -9.05
N GLU A 150 -5.14 -13.15 -10.31
CA GLU A 150 -4.21 -12.92 -11.43
C GLU A 150 -3.44 -11.60 -11.29
N ARG A 151 -4.07 -10.55 -10.75
CA ARG A 151 -3.43 -9.24 -10.57
C ARG A 151 -2.35 -9.21 -9.48
N ILE A 152 -2.47 -10.05 -8.46
CA ILE A 152 -1.49 -10.14 -7.36
C ILE A 152 -0.43 -11.21 -7.59
N ARG A 153 -0.61 -12.09 -8.58
CA ARG A 153 0.30 -13.20 -8.86
C ARG A 153 1.71 -12.71 -9.12
N GLY A 154 2.70 -13.30 -8.41
CA GLY A 154 4.12 -12.97 -8.52
C GLY A 154 4.52 -11.57 -8.00
N ARG A 155 3.60 -10.85 -7.36
CA ARG A 155 3.80 -9.49 -6.86
C ARG A 155 3.89 -9.44 -5.34
N VAL A 156 4.54 -8.41 -4.84
CA VAL A 156 4.46 -8.03 -3.42
C VAL A 156 3.34 -6.99 -3.30
N SER A 157 2.21 -7.40 -2.73
CA SER A 157 0.97 -6.60 -2.69
C SER A 157 0.61 -6.22 -1.26
N ALA A 158 0.25 -4.95 -1.03
CA ALA A 158 -0.29 -4.48 0.24
C ALA A 158 -1.80 -4.23 0.12
N PHE A 159 -2.58 -4.67 1.13
CA PHE A 159 -4.03 -4.51 1.15
C PHE A 159 -4.43 -3.46 2.18
N ALA A 160 -5.12 -2.41 1.70
CA ALA A 160 -5.67 -1.34 2.51
C ALA A 160 -7.20 -1.38 2.48
N GLY A 161 -7.86 -0.95 3.55
CA GLY A 161 -9.32 -0.90 3.60
C GLY A 161 -9.84 -0.73 5.01
N ASN A 162 -10.96 -0.02 5.18
CA ASN A 162 -11.58 0.20 6.47
C ASN A 162 -12.13 -1.08 7.09
N SER A 163 -12.36 -1.03 8.39
CA SER A 163 -13.06 -2.11 9.09
C SER A 163 -14.44 -2.34 8.47
N GLY A 164 -14.80 -3.60 8.30
CA GLY A 164 -16.11 -3.99 7.78
C GLY A 164 -16.30 -3.95 6.26
N VAL A 165 -15.34 -3.46 5.46
CA VAL A 165 -15.42 -3.54 3.98
C VAL A 165 -15.25 -4.95 3.44
N GLY A 166 -14.82 -5.90 4.29
CA GLY A 166 -14.62 -7.29 3.92
C GLY A 166 -13.22 -7.62 3.43
N LYS A 167 -12.20 -6.82 3.79
CA LYS A 167 -10.80 -7.08 3.43
C LYS A 167 -10.35 -8.49 3.83
N SER A 168 -10.55 -8.91 5.08
CA SER A 168 -10.21 -10.25 5.55
C SER A 168 -10.96 -11.34 4.78
N SER A 169 -12.22 -11.10 4.42
CA SER A 169 -12.99 -12.04 3.60
C SER A 169 -12.43 -12.18 2.18
N VAL A 170 -11.98 -11.07 1.58
CA VAL A 170 -11.30 -11.08 0.27
C VAL A 170 -9.99 -11.85 0.37
N LEU A 171 -9.15 -11.56 1.39
CA LEU A 171 -7.90 -12.27 1.62
C LEU A 171 -8.11 -13.78 1.81
N ASN A 172 -9.10 -14.19 2.60
CA ASN A 172 -9.44 -15.59 2.82
C ASN A 172 -9.93 -16.31 1.54
N ARG A 173 -10.52 -15.56 0.61
CA ARG A 173 -10.91 -16.12 -0.71
C ARG A 173 -9.72 -16.23 -1.66
N LEU A 174 -8.74 -15.36 -1.53
CA LEU A 174 -7.50 -15.43 -2.30
C LEU A 174 -6.64 -16.62 -1.86
N ASP A 175 -6.49 -16.80 -0.54
CA ASP A 175 -5.74 -17.89 0.07
C ASP A 175 -6.34 -18.25 1.43
N SER A 176 -6.76 -19.51 1.59
CA SER A 176 -7.42 -20.01 2.80
C SER A 176 -6.50 -20.01 4.03
N SER A 177 -5.17 -19.97 3.85
CA SER A 177 -4.21 -19.90 4.95
C SER A 177 -4.36 -18.61 5.77
N PHE A 178 -4.79 -17.49 5.15
CA PHE A 178 -5.09 -16.25 5.87
C PHE A 178 -6.21 -16.39 6.89
N GLY A 179 -7.17 -17.30 6.69
CA GLY A 179 -8.30 -17.50 7.60
C GLY A 179 -7.91 -18.03 8.96
N ALA A 180 -6.92 -18.89 9.03
CA ALA A 180 -6.44 -19.48 10.28
C ALA A 180 -5.65 -18.47 11.15
N GLU A 181 -4.91 -17.56 10.51
CA GLU A 181 -4.08 -16.56 11.20
C GLU A 181 -4.87 -15.31 11.59
N VAL A 182 -5.76 -14.83 10.72
CA VAL A 182 -6.58 -13.62 10.98
C VAL A 182 -7.61 -13.88 12.10
N GLY A 183 -8.17 -15.08 12.22
CA GLY A 183 -9.00 -15.49 13.36
C GLY A 183 -8.24 -15.46 14.68
N ALA A 184 -7.02 -15.97 14.70
CA ALA A 184 -6.16 -15.97 15.89
C ALA A 184 -5.66 -14.59 16.29
N ILE A 185 -5.49 -13.66 15.32
CA ILE A 185 -5.05 -12.28 15.55
C ILE A 185 -6.21 -11.41 16.05
N SER A 186 -7.44 -11.58 15.51
CA SER A 186 -8.60 -10.80 15.94
C SER A 186 -9.01 -11.12 17.39
N ASP A 187 -8.90 -12.38 17.82
CA ASP A 187 -9.16 -12.78 19.21
C ASP A 187 -8.08 -12.32 20.19
N LYS A 188 -6.82 -12.15 19.74
CA LYS A 188 -5.73 -11.58 20.55
C LYS A 188 -5.79 -10.06 20.67
N ILE A 189 -6.39 -9.35 19.72
CA ILE A 189 -6.54 -7.88 19.74
C ILE A 189 -7.58 -7.44 20.78
N GLY A 190 -8.49 -8.30 21.19
CA GLY A 190 -9.51 -7.99 22.22
C GLY A 190 -9.01 -7.85 23.66
N ARG A 191 -7.79 -8.28 23.98
CA ARG A 191 -7.27 -8.24 25.37
C ARG A 191 -5.76 -8.04 25.42
N GLY A 192 -5.30 -6.79 25.54
CA GLY A 192 -3.99 -6.52 26.15
C GLY A 192 -3.03 -5.64 25.36
N LYS A 193 -2.71 -4.50 25.99
CA LYS A 193 -1.50 -3.64 25.94
C LYS A 193 -0.51 -3.87 24.79
N HIS A 194 -0.31 -2.77 23.99
CA HIS A 194 0.90 -2.42 23.25
C HIS A 194 1.78 -3.59 22.75
N THR A 195 1.32 -4.34 21.77
CA THR A 195 2.21 -5.17 20.94
C THR A 195 2.64 -4.35 19.75
N THR A 196 3.92 -4.10 19.63
CA THR A 196 4.57 -3.53 18.44
C THR A 196 4.14 -4.36 17.24
N ARG A 197 3.27 -3.80 16.40
CA ARG A 197 2.73 -4.49 15.22
C ARG A 197 3.88 -4.59 14.22
N HIS A 198 4.38 -5.79 13.98
CA HIS A 198 5.42 -6.05 13.00
C HIS A 198 4.79 -6.22 11.61
N VAL A 199 5.43 -5.67 10.61
CA VAL A 199 5.10 -5.96 9.19
C VAL A 199 5.59 -7.37 8.88
N GLU A 200 4.78 -8.15 8.18
CA GLU A 200 5.15 -9.47 7.69
C GLU A 200 4.66 -9.66 6.25
N LEU A 201 5.47 -10.32 5.42
CA LEU A 201 5.07 -10.79 4.10
C LEU A 201 4.63 -12.25 4.20
N HIS A 202 3.42 -12.53 3.74
CA HIS A 202 2.87 -13.87 3.64
C HIS A 202 2.94 -14.35 2.19
N PRO A 203 3.67 -15.44 1.89
CA PRO A 203 3.65 -16.04 0.56
C PRO A 203 2.24 -16.54 0.24
N ILE A 204 1.83 -16.44 -1.03
CA ILE A 204 0.51 -16.85 -1.50
C ILE A 204 0.62 -17.96 -2.53
N GLU A 205 -0.44 -18.78 -2.63
CA GLU A 205 -0.57 -19.79 -3.66
C GLU A 205 -0.49 -19.16 -5.06
N GLY A 206 0.29 -19.76 -5.96
CA GLY A 206 0.54 -19.20 -7.30
C GLY A 206 1.70 -18.21 -7.37
N GLY A 207 2.39 -17.95 -6.25
CA GLY A 207 3.56 -17.07 -6.13
C GLY A 207 3.20 -15.60 -5.86
N GLY A 208 4.15 -14.90 -5.23
CA GLY A 208 3.98 -13.54 -4.74
C GLY A 208 3.76 -13.49 -3.23
N TYR A 209 3.53 -12.29 -2.71
CA TYR A 209 3.40 -12.05 -1.28
C TYR A 209 2.32 -11.03 -0.98
N ILE A 210 1.62 -11.21 0.12
CA ILE A 210 0.74 -10.20 0.70
C ILE A 210 1.41 -9.63 1.95
N ALA A 211 1.59 -8.31 1.97
CA ALA A 211 2.09 -7.60 3.12
C ALA A 211 0.97 -7.39 4.14
N ASP A 212 1.08 -8.05 5.30
CA ASP A 212 0.27 -7.65 6.46
C ASP A 212 0.90 -6.40 7.08
N THR A 213 0.27 -5.28 6.82
CA THR A 213 0.76 -3.96 7.18
C THR A 213 -0.25 -3.30 8.12
N PRO A 214 -0.05 -3.43 9.44
CA PRO A 214 -0.83 -2.67 10.42
C PRO A 214 -0.70 -1.16 10.13
N GLY A 215 -1.83 -0.46 10.05
CA GLY A 215 -1.85 0.96 9.65
C GLY A 215 -2.31 1.16 8.19
N PHE A 216 -1.82 0.39 7.22
CA PHE A 216 -2.41 0.30 5.87
C PHE A 216 -3.74 -0.45 5.91
N SER A 217 -3.84 -1.44 6.81
CA SER A 217 -5.03 -2.27 6.96
C SER A 217 -6.27 -1.54 7.45
N SER A 218 -6.14 -0.32 8.00
CA SER A 218 -7.26 0.44 8.56
C SER A 218 -7.39 1.86 8.02
N PHE A 219 -6.68 2.24 6.93
CA PHE A 219 -6.60 3.64 6.47
C PHE A 219 -6.27 4.63 7.61
N GLU A 220 -5.53 4.19 8.64
CA GLU A 220 -5.08 5.06 9.74
C GLU A 220 -4.16 6.14 9.18
N THR A 221 -4.76 7.22 8.77
CA THR A 221 -4.21 8.24 7.90
C THR A 221 -3.11 9.08 8.55
N GLU A 222 -3.07 9.16 9.87
CA GLU A 222 -2.08 9.96 10.61
C GLU A 222 -0.68 9.35 10.60
N GLN A 223 -0.57 8.05 10.30
CA GLN A 223 0.71 7.31 10.33
C GLN A 223 1.23 6.93 8.95
N MET A 224 0.48 7.21 7.87
CA MET A 224 0.90 6.88 6.51
C MET A 224 1.92 7.89 5.98
N ASP A 225 2.72 7.46 5.00
CA ASP A 225 3.57 8.34 4.21
C ASP A 225 2.72 9.47 3.61
N LEU A 226 3.30 10.67 3.54
CA LEU A 226 2.64 11.82 2.95
C LEU A 226 3.24 12.11 1.57
N VAL A 227 2.41 12.64 0.68
CA VAL A 227 2.83 13.21 -0.60
C VAL A 227 2.91 14.72 -0.41
N LEU A 228 4.06 15.33 -0.68
CA LEU A 228 4.22 16.78 -0.54
C LEU A 228 3.35 17.53 -1.55
N ALA A 229 3.00 18.79 -1.21
CA ALA A 229 2.11 19.60 -2.02
C ALA A 229 2.59 19.77 -3.48
N GLU A 230 3.90 19.89 -3.69
CA GLU A 230 4.51 20.02 -5.02
C GLU A 230 4.39 18.76 -5.88
N ASP A 231 4.39 17.59 -5.25
CA ASP A 231 4.28 16.28 -5.92
C ASP A 231 2.84 15.79 -6.07
N LEU A 232 1.92 16.35 -5.27
CA LEU A 232 0.57 15.81 -5.15
C LEU A 232 -0.20 15.82 -6.48
N GLN A 233 0.02 16.81 -7.34
CA GLN A 233 -0.61 16.87 -8.66
C GLN A 233 -0.24 15.68 -9.56
N TYR A 234 0.94 15.09 -9.38
CA TYR A 234 1.42 13.91 -10.13
C TYR A 234 0.93 12.60 -9.54
N ALA A 235 0.36 12.64 -8.34
CA ALA A 235 -0.21 11.48 -7.67
C ALA A 235 -1.68 11.20 -8.08
N PHE A 236 -2.26 12.05 -8.93
CA PHE A 236 -3.59 11.90 -9.52
C PHE A 236 -3.44 11.73 -11.04
N PRO A 237 -3.45 10.50 -11.56
CA PRO A 237 -3.17 10.23 -12.98
C PRO A 237 -4.05 11.02 -13.95
N GLU A 238 -5.31 11.24 -13.61
CA GLU A 238 -6.26 12.03 -14.40
C GLU A 238 -5.91 13.52 -14.54
N PHE A 239 -4.95 14.01 -13.74
CA PHE A 239 -4.49 15.40 -13.84
C PHE A 239 -3.40 15.57 -14.92
N GLU A 240 -2.70 14.49 -15.27
CA GLU A 240 -1.54 14.52 -16.18
C GLU A 240 -1.80 15.29 -17.47
N PRO A 241 -2.94 15.11 -18.19
CA PRO A 241 -3.22 15.82 -19.43
C PRO A 241 -3.34 17.34 -19.27
N TYR A 242 -3.59 17.85 -18.06
CA TYR A 242 -3.86 19.26 -17.77
C TYR A 242 -2.71 19.97 -17.07
N ILE A 243 -1.71 19.24 -16.56
CA ILE A 243 -0.55 19.80 -15.88
C ILE A 243 0.24 20.69 -16.87
N GLY A 244 0.56 21.90 -16.43
CA GLY A 244 1.26 22.89 -17.26
C GLY A 244 0.37 23.71 -18.19
N GLN A 245 -0.95 23.42 -18.28
CA GLN A 245 -1.91 24.17 -19.09
C GLN A 245 -2.62 25.30 -18.33
N CYS A 246 -2.34 25.45 -17.04
CA CYS A 246 -2.93 26.52 -16.24
C CYS A 246 -2.39 27.89 -16.62
N LYS A 247 -3.20 28.95 -16.43
CA LYS A 247 -2.81 30.34 -16.68
C LYS A 247 -1.57 30.77 -15.88
N PHE A 248 -1.38 30.22 -14.68
CA PHE A 248 -0.29 30.60 -13.78
C PHE A 248 0.66 29.43 -13.54
N THR A 249 1.96 29.70 -13.60
CA THR A 249 2.98 28.75 -13.19
C THR A 249 2.89 28.52 -11.69
N GLY A 250 3.00 27.23 -11.25
CA GLY A 250 2.87 26.86 -9.85
C GLY A 250 1.41 26.91 -9.32
N CYS A 251 0.45 26.72 -10.22
CA CYS A 251 -0.97 26.58 -9.84
C CYS A 251 -1.14 25.43 -8.86
N ALA A 252 -1.83 25.67 -7.74
CA ALA A 252 -2.13 24.63 -6.74
C ALA A 252 -3.39 23.82 -7.09
N HIS A 253 -4.11 24.18 -8.14
CA HIS A 253 -5.33 23.51 -8.62
C HIS A 253 -6.48 23.48 -7.60
N VAL A 254 -6.51 24.41 -6.65
CA VAL A 254 -7.51 24.48 -5.56
C VAL A 254 -8.65 25.42 -5.92
N LYS A 255 -8.33 26.68 -6.32
CA LYS A 255 -9.34 27.73 -6.60
C LYS A 255 -8.86 28.79 -7.60
N GLU A 256 -7.74 28.59 -8.25
CA GLU A 256 -7.10 29.59 -9.11
C GLU A 256 -7.89 29.80 -10.41
N LYS A 257 -8.17 31.05 -10.73
CA LYS A 257 -8.83 31.42 -12.00
C LYS A 257 -7.95 31.05 -13.19
N GLY A 258 -8.52 30.32 -14.15
CA GLY A 258 -7.79 29.84 -15.33
C GLY A 258 -6.96 28.59 -15.04
N CYS A 259 -7.33 27.82 -14.03
CA CYS A 259 -6.80 26.49 -13.80
C CYS A 259 -7.41 25.48 -14.78
N ALA A 260 -6.57 24.76 -15.53
CA ALA A 260 -7.04 23.75 -16.49
C ALA A 260 -7.70 22.54 -15.79
N ILE A 261 -7.22 22.14 -14.61
CA ILE A 261 -7.81 21.05 -13.85
C ILE A 261 -9.20 21.42 -13.34
N LEU A 262 -9.39 22.65 -12.83
CA LEU A 262 -10.74 23.10 -12.41
C LEU A 262 -11.73 23.13 -13.59
N ALA A 263 -11.27 23.56 -14.77
CA ALA A 263 -12.09 23.52 -15.98
C ALA A 263 -12.48 22.08 -16.36
N ALA A 264 -11.52 21.13 -16.25
CA ALA A 264 -11.80 19.72 -16.51
C ALA A 264 -12.80 19.11 -15.49
N VAL A 265 -12.77 19.56 -14.23
CA VAL A 265 -13.78 19.19 -13.22
C VAL A 265 -15.14 19.75 -13.58
N GLU A 266 -15.23 21.04 -13.97
CA GLU A 266 -16.48 21.69 -14.38
C GLU A 266 -17.09 21.00 -15.62
N ASN A 267 -16.26 20.57 -16.58
CA ASN A 267 -16.69 19.84 -17.76
C ASN A 267 -17.02 18.36 -17.47
N GLY A 268 -16.77 17.87 -16.25
CA GLY A 268 -17.01 16.49 -15.85
C GLY A 268 -15.98 15.49 -16.42
N GLU A 269 -14.84 15.95 -16.93
CA GLU A 269 -13.72 15.12 -17.40
C GLU A 269 -12.97 14.51 -16.19
N ILE A 270 -12.82 15.27 -15.09
CA ILE A 270 -12.32 14.83 -13.82
C ILE A 270 -13.49 14.71 -12.83
N ALA A 271 -13.58 13.62 -12.10
CA ALA A 271 -14.63 13.44 -11.11
C ALA A 271 -14.48 14.47 -9.96
N LYS A 272 -15.58 15.12 -9.61
CA LYS A 272 -15.60 16.14 -8.56
C LYS A 272 -15.10 15.59 -7.21
N THR A 273 -15.49 14.39 -6.84
CA THR A 273 -15.05 13.71 -5.61
C THR A 273 -13.54 13.52 -5.55
N ARG A 274 -12.91 13.19 -6.68
CA ARG A 274 -11.45 13.05 -6.79
C ARG A 274 -10.75 14.39 -6.57
N HIS A 275 -11.25 15.46 -7.20
CA HIS A 275 -10.71 16.80 -6.98
C HIS A 275 -10.93 17.29 -5.53
N GLU A 276 -12.08 17.00 -4.92
CA GLU A 276 -12.32 17.31 -3.51
C GLU A 276 -11.33 16.60 -2.59
N SER A 277 -10.99 15.35 -2.88
CA SER A 277 -9.97 14.60 -2.17
C SER A 277 -8.57 15.20 -2.37
N TYR A 278 -8.24 15.59 -3.59
CA TYR A 278 -6.99 16.31 -3.88
C TYR A 278 -6.87 17.58 -3.04
N VAL A 279 -7.91 18.41 -2.99
CA VAL A 279 -7.93 19.65 -2.20
C VAL A 279 -7.71 19.36 -0.72
N LYS A 280 -8.40 18.36 -0.16
CA LYS A 280 -8.22 17.95 1.25
C LYS A 280 -6.78 17.51 1.53
N LEU A 281 -6.17 16.72 0.62
CA LEU A 281 -4.79 16.28 0.76
C LEU A 281 -3.83 17.48 0.65
N TYR A 282 -4.02 18.35 -0.34
CA TYR A 282 -3.21 19.56 -0.50
C TYR A 282 -3.24 20.45 0.74
N GLU A 283 -4.42 20.75 1.27
CA GLU A 283 -4.57 21.57 2.48
C GLU A 283 -3.89 20.95 3.71
N SER A 284 -3.80 19.63 3.78
CA SER A 284 -3.13 18.93 4.89
C SER A 284 -1.60 18.97 4.80
N VAL A 285 -1.04 19.22 3.62
CA VAL A 285 0.42 19.14 3.39
C VAL A 285 1.05 20.44 2.87
N LYS A 286 0.27 21.46 2.49
CA LYS A 286 0.76 22.68 1.84
C LYS A 286 1.82 23.47 2.62
N ASP A 287 1.79 23.36 3.95
CA ASP A 287 2.74 24.03 4.85
C ASP A 287 3.88 23.11 5.31
N LEU A 288 3.83 21.81 4.92
CA LEU A 288 4.86 20.83 5.27
C LEU A 288 6.07 20.94 4.33
N ARG A 289 7.25 20.69 4.89
CA ARG A 289 8.50 20.65 4.14
C ARG A 289 9.13 19.26 4.25
N GLU A 290 9.90 18.86 3.24
CA GLU A 290 10.55 17.54 3.15
C GLU A 290 11.30 17.14 4.44
N TRP A 291 12.01 18.09 5.08
CA TRP A 291 12.76 17.83 6.30
C TRP A 291 11.88 17.52 7.52
N GLU A 292 10.60 17.86 7.50
CA GLU A 292 9.64 17.53 8.58
C GLU A 292 9.15 16.09 8.48
N LEU A 293 9.10 15.52 7.27
CA LEU A 293 8.76 14.12 7.05
C LEU A 293 9.81 13.17 7.65
N THR A 294 11.08 13.57 7.62
CA THR A 294 12.20 12.75 8.14
C THR A 294 12.34 12.83 9.67
N LYS A 295 11.92 13.91 10.33
CA LYS A 295 12.00 14.09 11.79
C LYS A 295 10.96 13.31 12.59
N GLY A 296 9.85 12.89 11.99
CA GLY A 296 8.82 12.05 12.64
C GLY A 296 9.27 10.63 12.97
N GLY A 297 10.48 10.21 12.58
CA GLY A 297 11.05 8.88 12.83
C GLY A 297 11.92 8.75 14.09
N THR A 298 12.13 9.85 14.83
CA THR A 298 13.01 9.85 16.02
C THR A 298 12.27 10.42 17.23
N ARG A 299 11.33 9.64 17.78
CA ARG A 299 10.91 9.73 19.19
C ARG A 299 10.51 8.36 19.69
#